data_edf6ade2ad571bf2bc925573b690ba3e
#
_entry.id   edf6ade2ad571bf2bc925573b690ba3e
#
_cell.length_a   1.000
_cell.length_b   1.000
_cell.length_c   1.000
_cell.angle_alpha   90.00
_cell.angle_beta   90.00
_cell.angle_gamma   90.00
#
_symmetry.space_group_name_H-M   'P 1'
#
loop_
_entity.id
_entity.type
_entity.pdbx_description
1 polymer ?
#
loop_
_entity_poly.entity_id
_entity_poly.type
_entity_poly.pdbx_seq_one_letter_code
_entity_poly.pdbx_strand_id
1 'polypeptide(L)'
;MIMGTISAASVLVNSLFVAPVALAAEQPSIDAKAAFVIEDETDKVLMNQNGDEALGIASMTKMLSIYFRLEAIEEGKLAWDKQITVSDYVYKVSQNYNFSNVPLRQDITYSVEELYQSALIYSANGSTIALAEALAGSEAKFVDLMKAQLDEWGVDNYELYNATGLSNSDMPEEHLYPGAASDGYNKMTARGVAMVADHLIDDYPEVLETTAVPELAFQAGTSDEIMMHSYNLMLPGMFYYREGVDGLKTGTTLESGASFTGTAVQDDMRIITVVIGADESTKRFKETGRLMDYAFSTFEKTTVATKGEAVSTQEPITVAKGKQTEVGLVYNEDLVTVTEKGAEELALTTVFTPAEESLNEDGEIEAPIEKGTEV
;
A
#
# COMPACT_ATOMS: atom_id res chain seq x y z
N MET A 1 2.95 23.28 41.38
CA MET A 1 1.91 22.35 40.96
C MET A 1 2.48 21.66 39.71
N ILE A 2 3.10 20.51 39.85
CA ILE A 2 3.68 19.77 38.72
C ILE A 2 2.62 18.74 38.38
N MET A 3 1.85 19.01 37.33
CA MET A 3 1.04 17.98 36.68
C MET A 3 2.01 17.03 35.97
N GLY A 4 2.21 15.84 36.52
CA GLY A 4 2.82 14.75 35.78
C GLY A 4 1.78 14.24 34.79
N THR A 5 2.04 14.34 33.50
CA THR A 5 1.27 13.67 32.48
C THR A 5 1.93 12.32 32.23
N ILE A 6 1.17 11.26 32.37
CA ILE A 6 1.55 9.91 31.94
C ILE A 6 1.04 9.76 30.50
N SER A 7 1.92 9.50 29.56
CA SER A 7 1.51 9.10 28.22
C SER A 7 1.15 7.62 28.28
N ALA A 8 -0.09 7.27 27.96
CA ALA A 8 -0.54 5.88 27.96
C ALA A 8 0.04 5.15 26.76
N ALA A 9 0.79 4.10 27.00
CA ALA A 9 1.06 3.08 26.00
C ALA A 9 -0.19 2.21 25.85
N SER A 10 -0.59 1.97 24.60
CA SER A 10 -1.60 0.99 24.19
C SER A 10 -3.00 1.15 24.80
N VAL A 11 -3.77 2.08 24.25
CA VAL A 11 -5.23 2.06 24.44
C VAL A 11 -5.80 1.00 23.49
N LEU A 12 -6.08 -0.21 23.97
CA LEU A 12 -6.92 -1.16 23.26
C LEU A 12 -8.37 -0.65 23.32
N VAL A 13 -8.81 0.06 22.30
CA VAL A 13 -10.20 0.46 22.14
C VAL A 13 -11.02 -0.75 21.69
N ASN A 14 -11.57 -1.50 22.65
CA ASN A 14 -12.61 -2.49 22.37
C ASN A 14 -13.95 -1.75 22.28
N SER A 15 -14.30 -1.27 21.10
CA SER A 15 -15.62 -0.71 20.83
C SER A 15 -16.65 -1.85 20.70
N LEU A 16 -17.43 -2.10 21.76
CA LEU A 16 -18.68 -2.83 21.62
C LEU A 16 -19.73 -1.89 21.02
N PHE A 17 -19.86 -1.96 19.67
CA PHE A 17 -20.87 -1.24 18.94
C PHE A 17 -22.26 -1.85 19.23
N VAL A 18 -23.10 -1.13 19.95
CA VAL A 18 -24.55 -1.23 19.79
C VAL A 18 -24.95 -0.05 18.92
N ALA A 19 -24.76 -0.19 17.60
CA ALA A 19 -25.22 0.81 16.67
C ALA A 19 -26.75 0.74 16.55
N PRO A 20 -27.48 1.87 16.52
CA PRO A 20 -28.79 1.90 15.87
C PRO A 20 -28.58 1.44 14.42
N VAL A 21 -29.52 0.67 13.88
CA VAL A 21 -29.49 0.21 12.49
C VAL A 21 -29.73 1.42 11.59
N ALA A 22 -28.71 2.23 11.38
CA ALA A 22 -28.65 3.05 10.18
C ALA A 22 -28.66 2.06 9.01
N LEU A 23 -29.55 2.24 8.02
CA LEU A 23 -29.43 1.46 6.79
C LEU A 23 -28.04 1.75 6.23
N ALA A 24 -27.15 0.75 6.30
CA ALA A 24 -25.84 0.86 5.69
C ALA A 24 -26.02 1.25 4.22
N ALA A 25 -25.24 2.22 3.75
CA ALA A 25 -25.31 2.63 2.36
C ALA A 25 -25.10 1.41 1.46
N GLU A 26 -25.96 1.24 0.47
CA GLU A 26 -25.92 0.08 -0.42
C GLU A 26 -24.59 0.09 -1.20
N GLN A 27 -23.77 -0.94 -1.02
CA GLN A 27 -22.49 -1.08 -1.72
C GLN A 27 -22.74 -1.24 -3.23
N PRO A 28 -21.98 -0.53 -4.08
CA PRO A 28 -22.12 -0.66 -5.52
C PRO A 28 -21.70 -2.06 -6.00
N SER A 29 -22.49 -2.68 -6.87
CA SER A 29 -22.03 -3.86 -7.59
C SER A 29 -21.04 -3.45 -8.67
N ILE A 30 -19.82 -3.99 -8.64
CA ILE A 30 -18.71 -3.67 -9.55
C ILE A 30 -18.62 -4.73 -10.65
N ASP A 31 -18.55 -4.30 -11.90
CA ASP A 31 -18.46 -5.19 -13.06
C ASP A 31 -16.99 -5.60 -13.30
N ALA A 32 -16.49 -6.40 -12.35
CA ALA A 32 -15.17 -7.01 -12.32
C ALA A 32 -15.22 -8.30 -11.48
N LYS A 33 -14.17 -9.13 -11.56
CA LYS A 33 -14.09 -10.38 -10.78
C LYS A 33 -13.99 -10.10 -9.28
N ALA A 34 -13.20 -9.10 -8.89
CA ALA A 34 -13.10 -8.64 -7.51
C ALA A 34 -12.94 -7.12 -7.44
N ALA A 35 -13.41 -6.54 -6.33
CA ALA A 35 -13.20 -5.14 -5.99
C ALA A 35 -13.02 -4.98 -4.47
N PHE A 36 -12.12 -4.09 -4.06
CA PHE A 36 -11.81 -3.85 -2.66
C PHE A 36 -11.45 -2.38 -2.43
N VAL A 37 -11.86 -1.84 -1.29
CA VAL A 37 -11.54 -0.46 -0.90
C VAL A 37 -11.20 -0.43 0.58
N ILE A 38 -10.07 0.17 0.91
CA ILE A 38 -9.68 0.53 2.27
C ILE A 38 -9.46 2.04 2.39
N GLU A 39 -9.57 2.54 3.60
CA GLU A 39 -9.03 3.83 3.99
C GLU A 39 -7.64 3.60 4.57
N ASP A 40 -6.67 4.38 4.10
CA ASP A 40 -5.23 4.23 4.23
C ASP A 40 -4.74 4.29 5.71
N GLU A 41 -5.14 5.31 6.47
CA GLU A 41 -4.63 5.53 7.84
C GLU A 41 -5.21 4.55 8.88
N THR A 42 -6.40 4.03 8.64
CA THR A 42 -7.12 3.20 9.61
C THR A 42 -7.29 1.76 9.17
N ASP A 43 -6.83 1.38 7.99
CA ASP A 43 -7.03 0.07 7.34
C ASP A 43 -8.51 -0.34 7.24
N LYS A 44 -9.41 0.62 7.43
CA LYS A 44 -10.83 0.30 7.43
C LYS A 44 -11.30 -0.14 6.07
N VAL A 45 -11.85 -1.36 6.01
CA VAL A 45 -12.47 -1.87 4.80
C VAL A 45 -13.80 -1.13 4.57
N LEU A 46 -13.86 -0.36 3.47
CA LEU A 46 -15.04 0.39 3.06
C LEU A 46 -15.92 -0.40 2.10
N MET A 47 -15.31 -1.30 1.29
CA MET A 47 -16.03 -2.14 0.36
C MET A 47 -15.27 -3.43 0.07
N ASN A 48 -15.97 -4.56 -0.01
CA ASN A 48 -15.41 -5.87 -0.35
C ASN A 48 -16.40 -6.63 -1.25
N GLN A 49 -15.99 -6.85 -2.51
CA GLN A 49 -16.65 -7.75 -3.45
C GLN A 49 -15.63 -8.80 -3.91
N ASN A 50 -15.76 -10.04 -3.46
CA ASN A 50 -14.85 -11.15 -3.77
C ASN A 50 -13.38 -10.84 -3.45
N GLY A 51 -13.11 -9.93 -2.51
CA GLY A 51 -11.76 -9.40 -2.21
C GLY A 51 -10.80 -10.43 -1.64
N ASP A 52 -11.29 -11.58 -1.20
CA ASP A 52 -10.51 -12.67 -0.60
C ASP A 52 -10.27 -13.84 -1.58
N GLU A 53 -10.71 -13.72 -2.84
CA GLU A 53 -10.42 -14.67 -3.91
C GLU A 53 -9.05 -14.36 -4.55
N ALA A 54 -8.17 -15.37 -4.66
CA ALA A 54 -6.89 -15.21 -5.34
C ALA A 54 -7.08 -15.18 -6.86
N LEU A 55 -6.80 -14.05 -7.46
CA LEU A 55 -6.94 -13.76 -8.89
C LEU A 55 -5.62 -13.32 -9.50
N GLY A 56 -5.49 -13.41 -10.82
CA GLY A 56 -4.32 -12.89 -11.52
C GLY A 56 -4.18 -11.38 -11.33
N ILE A 57 -3.01 -10.93 -10.89
CA ILE A 57 -2.74 -9.51 -10.58
C ILE A 57 -1.90 -8.82 -11.65
N ALA A 58 -1.33 -9.57 -12.60
CA ALA A 58 -0.50 -9.01 -13.66
C ALA A 58 0.52 -7.99 -13.13
N SER A 59 0.71 -6.87 -13.84
CA SER A 59 1.69 -5.84 -13.48
C SER A 59 1.42 -5.08 -12.18
N MET A 60 0.32 -5.33 -11.46
CA MET A 60 0.17 -4.85 -10.09
C MET A 60 1.23 -5.48 -9.15
N THR A 61 1.78 -6.64 -9.51
CA THR A 61 2.97 -7.25 -8.88
C THR A 61 4.12 -6.26 -8.69
N LYS A 62 4.28 -5.31 -9.62
CA LYS A 62 5.38 -4.33 -9.58
C LYS A 62 5.32 -3.39 -8.37
N MET A 63 4.17 -3.22 -7.73
CA MET A 63 4.09 -2.43 -6.49
C MET A 63 5.00 -3.04 -5.42
N LEU A 64 4.92 -4.35 -5.22
CA LEU A 64 5.82 -5.05 -4.29
C LEU A 64 7.28 -5.02 -4.75
N SER A 65 7.54 -5.12 -6.05
CA SER A 65 8.92 -5.00 -6.59
C SER A 65 9.52 -3.61 -6.37
N ILE A 66 8.68 -2.57 -6.42
CA ILE A 66 9.09 -1.19 -6.18
C ILE A 66 9.30 -0.93 -4.68
N TYR A 67 8.49 -1.52 -3.82
CA TYR A 67 8.69 -1.46 -2.37
C TYR A 67 10.13 -1.81 -1.99
N PHE A 68 10.62 -2.98 -2.35
CA PHE A 68 12.01 -3.41 -2.08
C PHE A 68 13.07 -2.49 -2.67
N ARG A 69 12.69 -1.81 -3.75
CA ARG A 69 13.57 -0.86 -4.39
C ARG A 69 13.75 0.38 -3.54
N LEU A 70 12.65 0.93 -3.01
CA LEU A 70 12.65 2.11 -2.14
C LEU A 70 13.28 1.77 -0.79
N GLU A 71 12.96 0.62 -0.22
CA GLU A 71 13.62 0.08 0.98
C GLU A 71 15.16 0.05 0.83
N ALA A 72 15.65 -0.51 -0.28
CA ALA A 72 17.11 -0.59 -0.50
C ALA A 72 17.77 0.77 -0.68
N ILE A 73 17.05 1.79 -1.14
CA ILE A 73 17.54 3.17 -1.22
C ILE A 73 17.57 3.78 0.17
N GLU A 74 16.49 3.69 0.93
CA GLU A 74 16.40 4.21 2.29
C GLU A 74 17.50 3.62 3.17
N GLU A 75 17.73 2.32 3.09
CA GLU A 75 18.80 1.62 3.81
C GLU A 75 20.21 1.93 3.28
N GLY A 76 20.36 2.69 2.20
CA GLY A 76 21.64 3.02 1.58
C GLY A 76 22.33 1.84 0.87
N LYS A 77 21.62 0.73 0.64
CA LYS A 77 22.10 -0.43 -0.13
C LYS A 77 22.15 -0.13 -1.63
N LEU A 78 21.35 0.81 -2.08
CA LEU A 78 21.21 1.23 -3.46
C LEU A 78 21.13 2.75 -3.54
N ALA A 79 21.66 3.35 -4.61
CA ALA A 79 21.57 4.79 -4.86
C ALA A 79 20.81 5.05 -6.17
N TRP A 80 20.11 6.17 -6.26
CA TRP A 80 19.33 6.56 -7.44
C TRP A 80 20.18 6.65 -8.72
N ASP A 81 21.41 7.15 -8.60
CA ASP A 81 22.36 7.35 -9.69
C ASP A 81 23.22 6.11 -10.01
N LYS A 82 23.10 5.04 -9.20
CA LYS A 82 23.85 3.80 -9.46
C LYS A 82 23.51 3.25 -10.83
N GLN A 83 24.55 2.96 -11.60
CA GLN A 83 24.44 2.47 -12.95
C GLN A 83 24.28 0.94 -12.98
N ILE A 84 23.27 0.48 -13.68
CA ILE A 84 22.91 -0.93 -13.83
C ILE A 84 23.24 -1.38 -15.26
N THR A 85 23.94 -2.50 -15.39
CA THR A 85 24.18 -3.19 -16.66
C THR A 85 23.03 -4.12 -16.99
N VAL A 86 22.77 -4.31 -18.27
CA VAL A 86 21.65 -5.12 -18.78
C VAL A 86 22.15 -6.54 -19.05
N SER A 87 21.59 -7.54 -18.36
CA SER A 87 21.83 -8.96 -18.61
C SER A 87 21.23 -9.42 -19.95
N ASP A 88 21.64 -10.58 -20.45
CA ASP A 88 21.04 -11.20 -21.64
C ASP A 88 19.53 -11.44 -21.46
N TYR A 89 19.13 -11.82 -20.26
CA TYR A 89 17.74 -12.03 -19.91
C TYR A 89 16.93 -10.72 -19.96
N VAL A 90 17.40 -9.70 -19.26
CA VAL A 90 16.77 -8.37 -19.26
C VAL A 90 16.69 -7.82 -20.68
N TYR A 91 17.77 -7.95 -21.47
CA TYR A 91 17.78 -7.53 -22.87
C TYR A 91 16.69 -8.23 -23.66
N LYS A 92 16.63 -9.58 -23.63
CA LYS A 92 15.61 -10.36 -24.36
C LYS A 92 14.18 -9.92 -24.01
N VAL A 93 13.88 -9.77 -22.71
CA VAL A 93 12.54 -9.33 -22.25
C VAL A 93 12.25 -7.91 -22.72
N SER A 94 13.20 -6.98 -22.59
CA SER A 94 13.03 -5.57 -22.94
C SER A 94 12.78 -5.32 -24.43
N GLN A 95 13.26 -6.22 -25.31
CA GLN A 95 13.05 -6.11 -26.77
C GLN A 95 11.70 -6.69 -27.25
N ASN A 96 10.93 -7.32 -26.34
CA ASN A 96 9.64 -7.88 -26.72
C ASN A 96 8.54 -6.81 -26.75
N TYR A 97 8.13 -6.39 -27.92
CA TYR A 97 7.11 -5.36 -28.13
C TYR A 97 5.68 -5.79 -27.83
N ASN A 98 5.43 -7.07 -27.53
CA ASN A 98 4.13 -7.54 -27.06
C ASN A 98 3.88 -7.19 -25.59
N PHE A 99 4.93 -6.79 -24.87
CA PHE A 99 4.87 -6.42 -23.46
C PHE A 99 5.14 -4.93 -23.29
N SER A 100 4.72 -4.40 -22.14
CA SER A 100 5.12 -3.05 -21.72
C SER A 100 6.62 -3.02 -21.45
N ASN A 101 7.39 -2.30 -22.25
CA ASN A 101 8.83 -2.19 -22.15
C ASN A 101 9.35 -0.86 -22.67
N VAL A 102 10.46 -0.39 -22.11
CA VAL A 102 11.43 0.45 -22.79
C VAL A 102 12.54 -0.47 -23.31
N PRO A 103 12.96 -0.41 -24.59
CA PRO A 103 14.05 -1.25 -25.08
C PRO A 103 15.36 -0.88 -24.38
N LEU A 104 15.97 -1.85 -23.72
CA LEU A 104 17.25 -1.66 -23.02
C LEU A 104 18.39 -2.22 -23.87
N ARG A 105 19.52 -1.53 -23.89
CA ARG A 105 20.75 -1.93 -24.61
C ARG A 105 21.77 -2.49 -23.65
N GLN A 106 22.63 -3.40 -24.12
CA GLN A 106 23.68 -4.03 -23.31
C GLN A 106 25.01 -3.27 -23.36
N ASP A 107 25.18 -2.35 -24.30
CA ASP A 107 26.40 -1.55 -24.49
C ASP A 107 26.41 -0.23 -23.73
N ILE A 108 25.32 0.08 -23.01
CA ILE A 108 25.19 1.23 -22.10
C ILE A 108 24.67 0.77 -20.73
N THR A 109 24.71 1.66 -19.76
CA THR A 109 24.12 1.46 -18.44
C THR A 109 22.94 2.41 -18.22
N TYR A 110 22.10 2.07 -17.28
CA TYR A 110 20.92 2.85 -16.91
C TYR A 110 20.97 3.15 -15.42
N SER A 111 20.59 4.35 -15.02
CA SER A 111 20.46 4.65 -13.61
C SER A 111 19.30 3.87 -13.01
N VAL A 112 19.40 3.64 -11.74
CA VAL A 112 18.34 3.06 -10.97
C VAL A 112 17.06 3.88 -11.05
N GLU A 113 17.18 5.21 -11.06
CA GLU A 113 16.04 6.13 -11.20
C GLU A 113 15.31 5.95 -12.53
N GLU A 114 16.04 5.88 -13.65
CA GLU A 114 15.44 5.66 -14.98
C GLU A 114 14.68 4.33 -15.05
N LEU A 115 15.29 3.25 -14.51
CA LEU A 115 14.64 1.94 -14.47
C LEU A 115 13.39 1.95 -13.58
N TYR A 116 13.46 2.59 -12.41
CA TYR A 116 12.33 2.76 -11.49
C TYR A 116 11.18 3.53 -12.14
N GLN A 117 11.46 4.69 -12.72
CA GLN A 117 10.44 5.51 -13.39
C GLN A 117 9.78 4.75 -14.54
N SER A 118 10.56 4.03 -15.36
CA SER A 118 10.01 3.25 -16.46
C SER A 118 9.18 2.05 -15.99
N ALA A 119 9.54 1.41 -14.86
CA ALA A 119 8.76 0.33 -14.27
C ALA A 119 7.40 0.80 -13.75
N LEU A 120 7.30 2.00 -13.20
CA LEU A 120 6.06 2.56 -12.68
C LEU A 120 5.21 3.20 -13.79
N ILE A 121 5.77 4.17 -14.53
CA ILE A 121 5.02 4.96 -15.52
C ILE A 121 4.63 4.12 -16.73
N TYR A 122 5.60 3.41 -17.30
CA TYR A 122 5.41 2.63 -18.54
C TYR A 122 5.27 1.13 -18.28
N SER A 123 5.25 0.72 -17.01
CA SER A 123 5.14 -0.69 -16.60
C SER A 123 6.23 -1.60 -17.22
N ALA A 124 7.43 -1.06 -17.47
CA ALA A 124 8.51 -1.73 -18.18
C ALA A 124 8.98 -3.00 -17.48
N ASN A 125 8.76 -4.17 -18.11
CA ASN A 125 9.11 -5.46 -17.53
C ASN A 125 10.62 -5.66 -17.44
N GLY A 126 11.36 -5.32 -18.52
CA GLY A 126 12.83 -5.41 -18.53
C GLY A 126 13.47 -4.58 -17.42
N SER A 127 12.98 -3.36 -17.20
CA SER A 127 13.46 -2.49 -16.12
C SER A 127 13.19 -3.07 -14.74
N THR A 128 12.02 -3.66 -14.53
CA THR A 128 11.68 -4.32 -13.26
C THR A 128 12.61 -5.50 -12.97
N ILE A 129 12.89 -6.35 -13.97
CA ILE A 129 13.82 -7.48 -13.82
C ILE A 129 15.26 -6.98 -13.56
N ALA A 130 15.71 -5.92 -14.28
CA ALA A 130 17.03 -5.34 -14.05
C ALA A 130 17.22 -4.86 -12.60
N LEU A 131 16.19 -4.23 -12.03
CA LEU A 131 16.18 -3.82 -10.62
C LEU A 131 16.18 -5.03 -9.67
N ALA A 132 15.41 -6.08 -9.97
CA ALA A 132 15.38 -7.31 -9.18
C ALA A 132 16.76 -8.02 -9.18
N GLU A 133 17.39 -8.13 -10.35
CA GLU A 133 18.75 -8.69 -10.46
C GLU A 133 19.79 -7.85 -9.71
N ALA A 134 19.68 -6.52 -9.77
CA ALA A 134 20.58 -5.60 -9.07
C ALA A 134 20.50 -5.70 -7.55
N LEU A 135 19.33 -6.04 -7.01
CA LEU A 135 19.09 -6.20 -5.57
C LEU A 135 19.44 -7.59 -5.06
N ALA A 136 19.00 -8.65 -5.75
CA ALA A 136 19.09 -10.02 -5.25
C ALA A 136 20.08 -10.92 -6.06
N GLY A 137 20.63 -10.40 -7.15
CA GLY A 137 21.52 -11.15 -8.05
C GLY A 137 20.79 -12.06 -9.05
N SER A 138 19.48 -12.30 -8.86
CA SER A 138 18.60 -12.96 -9.84
C SER A 138 17.14 -12.68 -9.51
N GLU A 139 16.26 -12.72 -10.52
CA GLU A 139 14.83 -12.55 -10.31
C GLU A 139 14.24 -13.62 -9.38
N ALA A 140 14.64 -14.89 -9.49
CA ALA A 140 14.15 -15.96 -8.62
C ALA A 140 14.44 -15.69 -7.13
N LYS A 141 15.66 -15.25 -6.78
CA LYS A 141 16.00 -14.85 -5.39
C LYS A 141 15.23 -13.62 -4.95
N PHE A 142 14.96 -12.71 -5.86
CA PHE A 142 14.12 -11.54 -5.57
C PHE A 142 12.68 -11.95 -5.27
N VAL A 143 12.12 -12.91 -5.99
CA VAL A 143 10.81 -13.50 -5.70
C VAL A 143 10.78 -14.17 -4.32
N ASP A 144 11.88 -14.79 -3.89
CA ASP A 144 11.98 -15.34 -2.52
C ASP A 144 11.83 -14.22 -1.46
N LEU A 145 12.47 -13.06 -1.68
CA LEU A 145 12.31 -11.89 -0.79
C LEU A 145 10.86 -11.38 -0.81
N MET A 146 10.27 -11.25 -2.00
CA MET A 146 8.87 -10.82 -2.13
C MET A 146 7.91 -11.73 -1.36
N LYS A 147 8.10 -13.05 -1.42
CA LYS A 147 7.28 -14.02 -0.67
C LYS A 147 7.46 -13.87 0.83
N ALA A 148 8.71 -13.74 1.29
CA ALA A 148 9.01 -13.56 2.71
C ALA A 148 8.33 -12.30 3.28
N GLN A 149 8.32 -11.21 2.51
CA GLN A 149 7.66 -9.96 2.91
C GLN A 149 6.14 -10.10 2.97
N LEU A 150 5.53 -10.77 2.00
CA LEU A 150 4.09 -11.03 2.05
C LEU A 150 3.70 -11.88 3.26
N ASP A 151 4.50 -12.89 3.59
CA ASP A 151 4.30 -13.73 4.77
C ASP A 151 4.44 -12.91 6.07
N GLU A 152 5.42 -11.99 6.14
CA GLU A 152 5.61 -11.07 7.26
C GLU A 152 4.43 -10.11 7.45
N TRP A 153 3.89 -9.57 6.36
CA TRP A 153 2.70 -8.73 6.38
C TRP A 153 1.40 -9.50 6.62
N GLY A 154 1.46 -10.85 6.68
CA GLY A 154 0.27 -11.68 6.85
C GLY A 154 -0.64 -11.71 5.62
N VAL A 155 -0.09 -11.45 4.44
CA VAL A 155 -0.83 -11.59 3.18
C VAL A 155 -0.96 -13.07 2.84
N ASP A 156 -2.16 -13.58 2.94
CA ASP A 156 -2.50 -14.96 2.64
C ASP A 156 -2.97 -15.15 1.18
N ASN A 157 -2.98 -16.41 0.75
CA ASN A 157 -3.62 -16.84 -0.49
C ASN A 157 -3.05 -16.12 -1.74
N TYR A 158 -1.73 -16.26 -1.94
CA TYR A 158 -1.02 -15.73 -3.11
C TYR A 158 -0.19 -16.80 -3.83
N GLU A 159 0.10 -16.56 -5.10
CA GLU A 159 1.08 -17.29 -5.91
C GLU A 159 2.00 -16.27 -6.60
N LEU A 160 3.32 -16.35 -6.37
CA LEU A 160 4.31 -15.48 -7.01
C LEU A 160 5.37 -16.31 -7.72
N TYR A 161 5.66 -15.96 -8.97
CA TYR A 161 6.64 -16.63 -9.82
C TYR A 161 7.68 -15.68 -10.43
N ASN A 162 7.36 -14.39 -10.53
CA ASN A 162 8.27 -13.39 -11.11
C ASN A 162 7.99 -11.99 -10.53
N ALA A 163 8.92 -11.07 -10.75
CA ALA A 163 8.86 -9.69 -10.25
C ALA A 163 7.93 -8.77 -11.05
N THR A 164 7.48 -9.19 -12.23
CA THR A 164 6.83 -8.34 -13.21
C THR A 164 5.32 -8.51 -13.30
N GLY A 165 4.82 -9.72 -13.00
CA GLY A 165 3.45 -10.14 -13.23
C GLY A 165 3.17 -10.62 -14.66
N LEU A 166 4.21 -10.93 -15.45
CA LEU A 166 4.07 -11.67 -16.71
C LEU A 166 3.60 -13.10 -16.44
N SER A 167 2.89 -13.69 -17.40
CA SER A 167 2.61 -15.13 -17.37
C SER A 167 3.89 -15.91 -17.65
N ASN A 168 4.07 -17.07 -17.01
CA ASN A 168 5.26 -17.90 -17.20
C ASN A 168 5.44 -18.33 -18.67
N SER A 169 4.32 -18.52 -19.40
CA SER A 169 4.33 -18.82 -20.84
C SER A 169 4.96 -17.72 -21.71
N ASP A 170 5.04 -16.51 -21.19
CA ASP A 170 5.60 -15.34 -21.88
C ASP A 170 7.09 -15.14 -21.57
N MET A 171 7.63 -15.95 -20.64
CA MET A 171 9.01 -15.85 -20.18
C MET A 171 9.88 -16.98 -20.76
N PRO A 172 11.20 -16.75 -20.96
CA PRO A 172 12.11 -17.81 -21.33
C PRO A 172 12.13 -18.92 -20.27
N GLU A 173 12.02 -20.19 -20.70
CA GLU A 173 11.89 -21.35 -19.80
C GLU A 173 13.05 -21.44 -18.79
N GLU A 174 14.26 -21.07 -19.21
CA GLU A 174 15.48 -21.06 -18.37
C GLU A 174 15.45 -20.02 -17.24
N HIS A 175 14.50 -19.07 -17.26
CA HIS A 175 14.34 -18.01 -16.27
C HIS A 175 13.07 -18.15 -15.42
N LEU A 176 12.31 -19.23 -15.61
CA LEU A 176 11.13 -19.49 -14.76
C LEU A 176 11.56 -19.75 -13.31
N TYR A 177 10.73 -19.33 -12.38
CA TYR A 177 10.94 -19.63 -10.96
C TYR A 177 11.02 -21.16 -10.74
N PRO A 178 11.96 -21.65 -9.92
CA PRO A 178 12.15 -23.08 -9.71
C PRO A 178 10.88 -23.80 -9.28
N GLY A 179 10.47 -24.81 -10.06
CA GLY A 179 9.26 -25.59 -9.81
C GLY A 179 7.95 -24.95 -10.28
N ALA A 180 8.01 -23.76 -10.90
CA ALA A 180 6.82 -23.13 -11.45
C ALA A 180 6.28 -23.92 -12.67
N ALA A 181 4.95 -23.99 -12.77
CA ALA A 181 4.31 -24.49 -13.98
C ALA A 181 4.50 -23.49 -15.15
N SER A 182 4.64 -24.02 -16.38
CA SER A 182 4.84 -23.19 -17.57
C SER A 182 3.66 -22.27 -17.90
N ASP A 183 2.47 -22.59 -17.40
CA ASP A 183 1.23 -21.81 -17.52
C ASP A 183 0.89 -21.03 -16.23
N GLY A 184 1.80 -21.02 -15.25
CA GLY A 184 1.63 -20.28 -14.00
C GLY A 184 1.64 -18.77 -14.23
N TYR A 185 1.04 -18.03 -13.34
CA TYR A 185 1.05 -16.55 -13.30
C TYR A 185 0.81 -16.07 -11.87
N ASN A 186 1.27 -14.84 -11.59
CA ASN A 186 1.13 -14.27 -10.26
C ASN A 186 -0.33 -14.05 -9.90
N LYS A 187 -0.73 -14.55 -8.73
CA LYS A 187 -2.07 -14.38 -8.15
C LYS A 187 -1.97 -13.78 -6.75
N MET A 188 -2.97 -13.02 -6.39
CA MET A 188 -3.18 -12.47 -5.05
C MET A 188 -4.64 -12.10 -4.88
N THR A 189 -5.09 -11.99 -3.63
CA THR A 189 -6.41 -11.46 -3.30
C THR A 189 -6.43 -9.94 -3.51
N ALA A 190 -7.60 -9.35 -3.78
CA ALA A 190 -7.70 -7.89 -3.87
C ALA A 190 -7.38 -7.21 -2.52
N ARG A 191 -7.68 -7.86 -1.40
CA ARG A 191 -7.24 -7.46 -0.07
C ARG A 191 -5.71 -7.44 0.03
N GLY A 192 -5.02 -8.51 -0.38
CA GLY A 192 -3.56 -8.57 -0.35
C GLY A 192 -2.91 -7.52 -1.24
N VAL A 193 -3.49 -7.25 -2.42
CA VAL A 193 -3.04 -6.16 -3.30
C VAL A 193 -3.22 -4.78 -2.64
N ALA A 194 -4.34 -4.57 -1.92
CA ALA A 194 -4.55 -3.34 -1.16
C ALA A 194 -3.53 -3.19 -0.03
N MET A 195 -3.23 -4.23 0.74
CA MET A 195 -2.19 -4.21 1.78
C MET A 195 -0.80 -3.90 1.20
N VAL A 196 -0.44 -4.47 0.05
CA VAL A 196 0.83 -4.13 -0.62
C VAL A 196 0.88 -2.66 -1.04
N ALA A 197 -0.25 -2.11 -1.51
CA ALA A 197 -0.34 -0.71 -1.90
C ALA A 197 -0.26 0.23 -0.69
N ASP A 198 -0.89 -0.13 0.40
CA ASP A 198 -0.91 0.54 1.68
C ASP A 198 0.51 0.64 2.26
N HIS A 199 1.18 -0.48 2.51
CA HIS A 199 2.59 -0.47 2.92
C HIS A 199 3.50 0.33 1.98
N LEU A 200 3.27 0.28 0.66
CA LEU A 200 4.07 1.04 -0.28
C LEU A 200 3.88 2.55 -0.13
N ILE A 201 2.66 3.00 0.17
CA ILE A 201 2.34 4.42 0.33
C ILE A 201 2.78 4.93 1.70
N ASP A 202 2.55 4.14 2.75
CA ASP A 202 2.87 4.50 4.14
C ASP A 202 4.38 4.61 4.35
N ASP A 203 5.13 3.58 3.93
CA ASP A 203 6.58 3.53 4.12
C ASP A 203 7.32 4.43 3.12
N TYR A 204 6.80 4.58 1.89
CA TYR A 204 7.47 5.30 0.79
C TYR A 204 6.51 6.22 0.02
N PRO A 205 5.93 7.26 0.65
CA PRO A 205 4.94 8.15 0.04
C PRO A 205 5.45 8.87 -1.22
N GLU A 206 6.78 9.01 -1.40
CA GLU A 206 7.38 9.57 -2.60
C GLU A 206 7.08 8.76 -3.88
N VAL A 207 6.63 7.51 -3.76
CA VAL A 207 6.18 6.72 -4.92
C VAL A 207 5.07 7.44 -5.68
N LEU A 208 4.23 8.19 -4.97
CA LEU A 208 3.12 8.96 -5.55
C LEU A 208 3.60 10.10 -6.44
N GLU A 209 4.78 10.69 -6.16
CA GLU A 209 5.38 11.71 -7.04
C GLU A 209 5.65 11.14 -8.44
N THR A 210 6.02 9.86 -8.53
CA THR A 210 6.27 9.20 -9.82
C THR A 210 4.99 8.68 -10.46
N THR A 211 4.09 8.07 -9.69
CA THR A 211 2.86 7.48 -10.24
C THR A 211 1.84 8.52 -10.68
N ALA A 212 1.92 9.76 -10.16
CA ALA A 212 1.12 10.90 -10.61
C ALA A 212 1.59 11.52 -11.93
N VAL A 213 2.74 11.10 -12.49
CA VAL A 213 3.29 11.65 -13.73
C VAL A 213 2.57 11.06 -14.95
N PRO A 214 1.89 11.89 -15.79
CA PRO A 214 1.21 11.39 -16.97
C PRO A 214 2.17 10.99 -18.10
N GLU A 215 3.28 11.72 -18.26
CA GLU A 215 4.27 11.54 -19.33
C GLU A 215 5.67 11.87 -18.83
N LEU A 216 6.66 11.04 -19.21
CA LEU A 216 8.06 11.26 -18.89
C LEU A 216 8.95 10.72 -20.00
N ALA A 217 9.98 11.47 -20.41
CA ALA A 217 10.95 11.02 -21.38
C ALA A 217 11.98 10.07 -20.71
N PHE A 218 12.04 8.82 -21.17
CA PHE A 218 13.11 7.89 -20.84
C PHE A 218 14.32 8.21 -21.71
N GLN A 219 15.54 8.18 -21.17
CA GLN A 219 16.79 8.55 -21.86
C GLN A 219 16.73 9.93 -22.52
N ALA A 220 16.16 10.91 -21.84
CA ALA A 220 15.93 12.26 -22.36
C ALA A 220 17.19 12.89 -22.96
N GLY A 221 17.06 13.46 -24.16
CA GLY A 221 18.15 14.13 -24.88
C GLY A 221 19.16 13.20 -25.53
N THR A 222 18.93 11.89 -25.54
CA THR A 222 19.77 10.89 -26.24
C THR A 222 19.10 10.43 -27.54
N SER A 223 19.84 9.61 -28.35
CA SER A 223 19.25 8.94 -29.51
C SER A 223 18.23 7.86 -29.16
N ASP A 224 18.20 7.43 -27.91
CA ASP A 224 17.36 6.36 -27.39
C ASP A 224 16.15 6.94 -26.59
N GLU A 225 15.89 8.24 -26.75
CA GLU A 225 14.77 8.91 -26.07
C GLU A 225 13.41 8.30 -26.46
N ILE A 226 12.63 7.95 -25.46
CA ILE A 226 11.27 7.44 -25.60
C ILE A 226 10.34 8.21 -24.67
N MET A 227 9.28 8.82 -25.20
CA MET A 227 8.22 9.39 -24.39
C MET A 227 7.37 8.27 -23.80
N MET A 228 7.47 8.07 -22.48
CA MET A 228 6.63 7.15 -21.74
C MET A 228 5.31 7.83 -21.39
N HIS A 229 4.20 7.17 -21.66
CA HIS A 229 2.86 7.61 -21.26
C HIS A 229 2.34 6.70 -20.16
N SER A 230 1.82 7.26 -19.08
CA SER A 230 1.22 6.49 -18.00
C SER A 230 0.00 5.72 -18.50
N TYR A 231 -0.12 4.47 -18.04
CA TYR A 231 -1.34 3.68 -18.26
C TYR A 231 -2.48 4.06 -17.29
N ASN A 232 -2.23 4.90 -16.29
CA ASN A 232 -3.26 5.42 -15.41
C ASN A 232 -4.05 6.55 -16.10
N LEU A 233 -5.19 6.20 -16.68
CA LEU A 233 -6.05 7.17 -17.36
C LEU A 233 -6.90 8.03 -16.40
N MET A 234 -6.71 7.92 -15.09
CA MET A 234 -7.41 8.73 -14.09
C MET A 234 -6.61 9.95 -13.62
N LEU A 235 -5.36 10.12 -14.10
CA LEU A 235 -4.51 11.26 -13.79
C LEU A 235 -5.00 12.56 -14.44
N PRO A 236 -4.55 13.75 -13.96
CA PRO A 236 -4.89 15.04 -14.54
C PRO A 236 -4.61 15.10 -16.07
N GLY A 237 -5.61 15.55 -16.80
CA GLY A 237 -5.55 15.65 -18.25
C GLY A 237 -5.89 14.36 -19.02
N MET A 238 -6.10 13.25 -18.33
CA MET A 238 -6.47 11.96 -18.92
C MET A 238 -8.00 11.80 -19.02
N PHE A 239 -8.43 10.80 -19.84
CA PHE A 239 -9.84 10.64 -20.20
C PHE A 239 -10.79 10.29 -19.05
N TYR A 240 -10.29 9.55 -18.05
CA TYR A 240 -11.03 9.13 -16.86
C TYR A 240 -10.63 9.92 -15.62
N TYR A 241 -10.08 11.11 -15.80
CA TYR A 241 -9.62 11.95 -14.69
C TYR A 241 -10.61 11.97 -13.52
N ARG A 242 -10.07 11.81 -12.32
CA ARG A 242 -10.73 12.02 -11.04
C ARG A 242 -9.87 12.90 -10.16
N GLU A 243 -10.50 13.86 -9.50
CA GLU A 243 -9.80 14.72 -8.53
C GLU A 243 -9.23 13.89 -7.38
N GLY A 244 -8.02 14.24 -6.97
CA GLY A 244 -7.31 13.57 -5.88
C GLY A 244 -6.56 12.30 -6.29
N VAL A 245 -6.74 11.76 -7.51
CA VAL A 245 -6.02 10.55 -7.96
C VAL A 245 -4.56 10.88 -8.24
N ASP A 246 -3.65 10.15 -7.57
CA ASP A 246 -2.19 10.30 -7.67
C ASP A 246 -1.45 8.97 -7.94
N GLY A 247 -2.18 7.87 -8.00
CA GLY A 247 -1.57 6.55 -8.25
C GLY A 247 -2.60 5.48 -8.61
N LEU A 248 -2.27 4.21 -8.68
CA LEU A 248 -0.97 3.62 -8.39
C LEU A 248 -0.51 2.76 -9.60
N LYS A 249 -1.16 1.60 -9.84
CA LYS A 249 -0.67 0.63 -10.83
C LYS A 249 -1.76 -0.09 -11.58
N THR A 250 -1.63 -0.15 -12.92
CA THR A 250 -2.46 -1.00 -13.79
C THR A 250 -1.86 -2.39 -13.95
N GLY A 251 -2.71 -3.40 -14.17
CA GLY A 251 -2.32 -4.74 -14.55
C GLY A 251 -3.19 -5.26 -15.69
N THR A 252 -2.60 -6.01 -16.63
CA THR A 252 -3.35 -6.66 -17.72
C THR A 252 -2.57 -7.86 -18.24
N THR A 253 -3.21 -9.03 -18.22
CA THR A 253 -2.82 -10.24 -19.00
C THR A 253 -4.10 -10.91 -19.50
N LEU A 254 -3.97 -11.94 -20.32
CA LEU A 254 -5.14 -12.71 -20.77
C LEU A 254 -5.86 -13.40 -19.60
N GLU A 255 -5.09 -13.91 -18.64
CA GLU A 255 -5.59 -14.63 -17.47
C GLU A 255 -6.21 -13.70 -16.44
N SER A 256 -5.58 -12.55 -16.23
CA SER A 256 -5.96 -11.58 -15.20
C SER A 256 -7.13 -10.69 -15.62
N GLY A 257 -7.32 -10.46 -16.92
CA GLY A 257 -8.17 -9.38 -17.40
C GLY A 257 -7.57 -8.00 -17.13
N ALA A 258 -8.38 -6.95 -17.21
CA ALA A 258 -7.95 -5.59 -16.92
C ALA A 258 -8.13 -5.26 -15.44
N SER A 259 -7.04 -4.84 -14.77
CA SER A 259 -7.00 -4.58 -13.34
C SER A 259 -6.35 -3.23 -13.05
N PHE A 260 -6.70 -2.64 -11.90
CA PHE A 260 -6.12 -1.37 -11.46
C PHE A 260 -6.17 -1.25 -9.94
N THR A 261 -5.04 -0.89 -9.36
CA THR A 261 -4.96 -0.35 -8.01
C THR A 261 -4.87 1.16 -8.14
N GLY A 262 -5.88 1.86 -7.64
CA GLY A 262 -5.95 3.32 -7.65
C GLY A 262 -5.93 3.88 -6.24
N THR A 263 -5.31 5.03 -6.04
CA THR A 263 -5.38 5.79 -4.78
C THR A 263 -5.77 7.22 -5.06
N ALA A 264 -6.52 7.81 -4.13
CA ALA A 264 -6.97 9.18 -4.21
C ALA A 264 -7.15 9.78 -2.82
N VAL A 265 -6.97 11.10 -2.72
CA VAL A 265 -7.21 11.88 -1.49
C VAL A 265 -8.33 12.88 -1.73
N GLN A 266 -9.32 12.92 -0.84
CA GLN A 266 -10.33 13.98 -0.75
C GLN A 266 -10.63 14.26 0.74
N ASP A 267 -10.74 15.53 1.12
CA ASP A 267 -11.09 15.96 2.48
C ASP A 267 -10.24 15.26 3.58
N ASP A 268 -8.92 15.22 3.39
CA ASP A 268 -7.93 14.56 4.27
C ASP A 268 -8.12 13.04 4.47
N MET A 269 -8.98 12.39 3.69
CA MET A 269 -9.15 10.95 3.65
C MET A 269 -8.49 10.39 2.40
N ARG A 270 -7.49 9.50 2.55
CA ARG A 270 -6.92 8.72 1.46
C ARG A 270 -7.61 7.37 1.38
N ILE A 271 -7.93 6.95 0.18
CA ILE A 271 -8.44 5.60 -0.07
C ILE A 271 -7.57 4.87 -1.07
N ILE A 272 -7.49 3.56 -0.88
CA ILE A 272 -6.90 2.63 -1.82
C ILE A 272 -8.01 1.76 -2.40
N THR A 273 -8.11 1.73 -3.72
CA THR A 273 -9.11 0.96 -4.46
C THR A 273 -8.44 -0.11 -5.30
N VAL A 274 -8.94 -1.33 -5.28
CA VAL A 274 -8.45 -2.43 -6.12
C VAL A 274 -9.60 -2.97 -6.95
N VAL A 275 -9.42 -3.01 -8.27
CA VAL A 275 -10.33 -3.65 -9.23
C VAL A 275 -9.54 -4.74 -9.96
N ILE A 276 -9.98 -5.98 -9.90
CA ILE A 276 -9.34 -7.11 -10.58
C ILE A 276 -10.29 -7.74 -11.59
N GLY A 277 -9.80 -7.91 -12.81
CA GLY A 277 -10.47 -8.75 -13.80
C GLY A 277 -11.69 -8.14 -14.46
N ALA A 278 -11.67 -6.84 -14.75
CA ALA A 278 -12.61 -6.25 -15.69
C ALA A 278 -12.38 -6.80 -17.11
N ASP A 279 -13.45 -6.95 -17.89
CA ASP A 279 -13.41 -7.56 -19.23
C ASP A 279 -12.86 -6.62 -20.31
N GLU A 280 -12.91 -5.29 -20.07
CA GLU A 280 -12.39 -4.26 -20.96
C GLU A 280 -11.33 -3.39 -20.30
N SER A 281 -10.32 -2.96 -21.06
CA SER A 281 -9.19 -2.18 -20.53
C SER A 281 -9.60 -0.86 -19.88
N THR A 282 -10.65 -0.20 -20.37
CA THR A 282 -11.14 1.07 -19.83
C THR A 282 -12.17 0.89 -18.71
N LYS A 283 -12.79 -0.27 -18.61
CA LYS A 283 -13.80 -0.55 -17.61
C LYS A 283 -13.23 -0.50 -16.19
N ARG A 284 -11.97 -0.96 -16.00
CA ARG A 284 -11.28 -0.85 -14.70
C ARG A 284 -11.29 0.58 -14.15
N PHE A 285 -11.14 1.61 -14.98
CA PHE A 285 -11.18 3.01 -14.53
C PHE A 285 -12.59 3.51 -14.23
N LYS A 286 -13.59 3.05 -14.99
CA LYS A 286 -15.00 3.37 -14.72
C LYS A 286 -15.42 2.76 -13.37
N GLU A 287 -15.09 1.51 -13.15
CA GLU A 287 -15.42 0.81 -11.92
C GLU A 287 -14.65 1.37 -10.72
N THR A 288 -13.35 1.70 -10.89
CA THR A 288 -12.59 2.42 -9.86
C THR A 288 -13.21 3.77 -9.53
N GLY A 289 -13.67 4.54 -10.54
CA GLY A 289 -14.38 5.81 -10.29
C GLY A 289 -15.66 5.61 -9.46
N ARG A 290 -16.42 4.54 -9.71
CA ARG A 290 -17.61 4.21 -8.92
C ARG A 290 -17.26 3.83 -7.46
N LEU A 291 -16.15 3.12 -7.25
CA LEU A 291 -15.64 2.83 -5.91
C LEU A 291 -15.25 4.10 -5.16
N MET A 292 -14.52 5.01 -5.83
CA MET A 292 -14.13 6.30 -5.26
C MET A 292 -15.35 7.16 -4.94
N ASP A 293 -16.30 7.27 -5.89
CA ASP A 293 -17.57 8.01 -5.67
C ASP A 293 -18.33 7.44 -4.45
N TYR A 294 -18.42 6.11 -4.32
CA TYR A 294 -19.05 5.46 -3.17
C TYR A 294 -18.30 5.77 -1.87
N ALA A 295 -16.99 5.56 -1.83
CA ALA A 295 -16.21 5.77 -0.62
C ALA A 295 -16.28 7.21 -0.13
N PHE A 296 -15.98 8.18 -1.00
CA PHE A 296 -15.98 9.60 -0.61
C PHE A 296 -17.38 10.19 -0.38
N SER A 297 -18.43 9.64 -0.98
CA SER A 297 -19.79 10.12 -0.69
C SER A 297 -20.38 9.52 0.58
N THR A 298 -19.95 8.31 0.96
CA THR A 298 -20.53 7.56 2.07
C THR A 298 -19.78 7.76 3.37
N PHE A 299 -18.44 7.86 3.31
CA PHE A 299 -17.59 7.84 4.50
C PHE A 299 -16.88 9.18 4.71
N GLU A 300 -16.51 9.42 5.96
CA GLU A 300 -15.68 10.54 6.38
C GLU A 300 -14.73 10.11 7.50
N LYS A 301 -13.56 10.75 7.53
CA LYS A 301 -12.57 10.58 8.58
C LYS A 301 -12.97 11.45 9.77
N THR A 302 -12.97 10.87 10.96
CA THR A 302 -13.41 11.54 12.19
C THR A 302 -12.33 11.39 13.27
N THR A 303 -11.82 12.51 13.78
CA THR A 303 -10.96 12.51 14.97
C THR A 303 -11.84 12.35 16.19
N VAL A 304 -11.69 11.23 16.90
CA VAL A 304 -12.49 10.87 18.08
C VAL A 304 -11.85 11.29 19.40
N ALA A 305 -10.53 11.52 19.38
CA ALA A 305 -9.78 12.13 20.47
C ALA A 305 -8.51 12.80 19.93
N THR A 306 -8.08 13.87 20.58
CA THR A 306 -6.91 14.65 20.15
C THR A 306 -5.74 14.43 21.10
N LYS A 307 -4.53 14.38 20.56
CA LYS A 307 -3.27 14.30 21.34
C LYS A 307 -3.21 15.34 22.44
N GLY A 308 -2.94 14.88 23.66
CA GLY A 308 -2.90 15.73 24.85
C GLY A 308 -4.25 16.01 25.49
N GLU A 309 -5.36 15.58 24.88
CA GLU A 309 -6.69 15.65 25.50
C GLU A 309 -6.80 14.64 26.65
N ALA A 310 -7.53 15.02 27.71
CA ALA A 310 -7.72 14.13 28.86
C ALA A 310 -8.63 12.96 28.51
N VAL A 311 -8.25 11.74 28.90
CA VAL A 311 -9.08 10.54 28.79
C VAL A 311 -10.22 10.61 29.82
N SER A 312 -11.32 11.24 29.45
CA SER A 312 -12.45 11.55 30.35
C SER A 312 -13.25 10.32 30.79
N THR A 313 -13.15 9.22 30.04
CA THR A 313 -13.83 7.95 30.32
C THR A 313 -13.08 7.05 31.29
N GLN A 314 -11.86 7.43 31.68
CA GLN A 314 -11.02 6.67 32.60
C GLN A 314 -10.90 7.37 33.96
N GLU A 315 -11.11 6.62 35.06
CA GLU A 315 -10.83 7.12 36.39
C GLU A 315 -9.32 7.43 36.55
N PRO A 316 -8.97 8.43 37.37
CA PRO A 316 -7.56 8.70 37.65
C PRO A 316 -6.82 7.47 38.16
N ILE A 317 -5.57 7.31 37.73
CA ILE A 317 -4.75 6.17 38.09
C ILE A 317 -4.07 6.43 39.43
N THR A 318 -4.13 5.45 40.34
CA THR A 318 -3.44 5.50 41.64
C THR A 318 -1.93 5.29 41.44
N VAL A 319 -1.11 6.16 42.07
CA VAL A 319 0.35 6.10 42.02
C VAL A 319 0.89 5.84 43.43
N ALA A 320 1.66 4.76 43.58
CA ALA A 320 2.31 4.40 44.85
C ALA A 320 3.53 5.31 45.11
N LYS A 321 3.79 5.62 46.38
CA LYS A 321 4.94 6.39 46.90
C LYS A 321 5.11 7.80 46.31
N GLY A 322 4.11 8.32 45.60
CA GLY A 322 4.11 9.65 45.03
C GLY A 322 3.66 10.74 46.00
N LYS A 323 4.05 12.01 45.73
CA LYS A 323 3.46 13.18 46.41
C LYS A 323 2.00 13.39 45.98
N GLN A 324 1.65 13.00 44.79
CA GLN A 324 0.30 12.86 44.28
C GLN A 324 -0.04 11.39 44.23
N THR A 325 -1.19 11.03 44.69
CA THR A 325 -1.69 9.64 44.74
C THR A 325 -2.52 9.27 43.52
N GLU A 326 -2.81 10.24 42.68
CA GLU A 326 -3.61 10.05 41.48
C GLU A 326 -3.04 10.90 40.34
N VAL A 327 -3.07 10.34 39.12
CA VAL A 327 -2.69 11.00 37.87
C VAL A 327 -3.76 10.76 36.83
N GLY A 328 -4.02 11.79 36.01
CA GLY A 328 -4.90 11.65 34.84
C GLY A 328 -4.13 11.17 33.62
N LEU A 329 -4.82 10.49 32.73
CA LEU A 329 -4.31 10.09 31.42
C LEU A 329 -4.63 11.14 30.37
N VAL A 330 -3.77 11.22 29.36
CA VAL A 330 -4.02 11.97 28.11
C VAL A 330 -3.70 11.08 26.92
N TYR A 331 -4.35 11.34 25.80
CA TYR A 331 -4.03 10.66 24.55
C TYR A 331 -2.63 11.05 24.06
N ASN A 332 -1.82 10.05 23.68
CA ASN A 332 -0.46 10.26 23.18
C ASN A 332 -0.43 10.71 21.71
N GLU A 333 -1.46 10.35 20.97
CA GLU A 333 -1.65 10.66 19.56
C GLU A 333 -3.11 11.01 19.27
N ASP A 334 -3.41 11.52 18.08
CA ASP A 334 -4.78 11.70 17.63
C ASP A 334 -5.39 10.32 17.36
N LEU A 335 -6.57 10.06 17.90
CA LEU A 335 -7.33 8.84 17.61
C LEU A 335 -8.30 9.14 16.48
N VAL A 336 -8.03 8.56 15.35
CA VAL A 336 -8.82 8.74 14.14
C VAL A 336 -9.61 7.48 13.81
N THR A 337 -10.78 7.62 13.25
CA THR A 337 -11.59 6.54 12.71
C THR A 337 -12.33 7.01 11.47
N VAL A 338 -12.86 6.07 10.71
CA VAL A 338 -13.73 6.37 9.56
C VAL A 338 -15.15 5.95 9.90
N THR A 339 -16.11 6.83 9.63
CA THR A 339 -17.53 6.59 9.86
C THR A 339 -18.34 6.84 8.60
N GLU A 340 -19.58 6.31 8.53
CA GLU A 340 -20.52 6.78 7.52
C GLU A 340 -20.91 8.24 7.82
N LYS A 341 -21.01 9.06 6.79
CA LYS A 341 -21.42 10.48 6.92
C LYS A 341 -22.78 10.59 7.57
N GLY A 342 -22.86 11.41 8.61
CA GLY A 342 -24.07 11.59 9.39
C GLY A 342 -24.38 10.46 10.37
N ALA A 343 -23.43 9.58 10.64
CA ALA A 343 -23.53 8.63 11.75
C ALA A 343 -23.68 9.36 13.09
N GLU A 344 -24.38 8.74 14.05
CA GLU A 344 -24.46 9.29 15.40
C GLU A 344 -23.07 9.31 16.05
N GLU A 345 -22.87 10.23 17.01
CA GLU A 345 -21.61 10.37 17.76
C GLU A 345 -21.16 9.03 18.36
N LEU A 346 -19.90 8.67 18.11
CA LEU A 346 -19.34 7.40 18.58
C LEU A 346 -19.23 7.41 20.10
N ALA A 347 -19.84 6.44 20.76
CA ALA A 347 -19.62 6.20 22.19
C ALA A 347 -18.27 5.46 22.36
N LEU A 348 -17.23 6.18 22.77
CA LEU A 348 -15.94 5.59 23.09
C LEU A 348 -15.97 4.91 24.45
N THR A 349 -15.45 3.69 24.52
CA THR A 349 -15.11 3.03 25.76
C THR A 349 -13.61 2.85 25.82
N THR A 350 -12.96 3.46 26.81
CA THR A 350 -11.53 3.37 27.02
C THR A 350 -11.24 2.33 28.09
N VAL A 351 -10.30 1.42 27.82
CA VAL A 351 -9.78 0.48 28.82
C VAL A 351 -8.30 0.78 29.00
N PHE A 352 -7.90 1.11 30.21
CA PHE A 352 -6.50 1.31 30.54
C PHE A 352 -5.88 -0.01 30.99
N THR A 353 -4.78 -0.40 30.37
CA THR A 353 -3.93 -1.51 30.79
C THR A 353 -2.51 -0.98 30.90
N PRO A 354 -1.92 -0.86 32.10
CA PRO A 354 -0.55 -0.39 32.22
C PRO A 354 0.44 -1.36 31.59
N ALA A 355 1.50 -0.84 30.98
CA ALA A 355 2.61 -1.66 30.49
C ALA A 355 3.30 -2.37 31.68
N GLU A 356 3.71 -3.63 31.51
CA GLU A 356 4.35 -4.43 32.57
C GLU A 356 5.61 -3.75 33.13
N GLU A 357 6.39 -3.09 32.28
CA GLU A 357 7.59 -2.32 32.66
C GLU A 357 7.31 -1.08 33.52
N SER A 358 6.09 -0.59 33.53
CA SER A 358 5.67 0.56 34.32
C SER A 358 5.21 0.18 35.73
N LEU A 359 5.12 -1.14 36.02
CA LEU A 359 4.65 -1.67 37.28
C LEU A 359 5.82 -2.07 38.18
N ASN A 360 5.68 -1.83 39.51
CA ASN A 360 6.59 -2.36 40.52
C ASN A 360 6.30 -3.84 40.83
N GLU A 361 7.07 -4.43 41.76
CA GLU A 361 6.91 -5.85 42.18
C GLU A 361 5.51 -6.15 42.76
N ASP A 362 4.80 -5.15 43.24
CA ASP A 362 3.45 -5.24 43.79
C ASP A 362 2.36 -5.01 42.72
N GLY A 363 2.74 -4.74 41.45
CA GLY A 363 1.82 -4.50 40.35
C GLY A 363 1.21 -3.08 40.36
N GLU A 364 1.90 -2.11 40.99
CA GLU A 364 1.45 -0.73 41.08
C GLU A 364 2.39 0.21 40.31
N ILE A 365 1.84 1.30 39.75
CA ILE A 365 2.64 2.37 39.14
C ILE A 365 3.29 3.17 40.27
N GLU A 366 4.63 3.28 40.28
CA GLU A 366 5.40 3.89 41.36
C GLU A 366 6.05 5.22 40.93
N ALA A 367 6.02 6.24 41.80
CA ALA A 367 6.76 7.47 41.59
C ALA A 367 8.30 7.29 41.80
N PRO A 368 9.16 8.10 41.17
CA PRO A 368 8.80 9.25 40.32
C PRO A 368 8.42 8.86 38.91
N ILE A 369 7.37 9.50 38.40
CA ILE A 369 6.97 9.40 37.01
C ILE A 369 7.48 10.63 36.29
N GLU A 370 8.32 10.44 35.28
CA GLU A 370 8.82 11.57 34.46
C GLU A 370 7.71 12.07 33.52
N LYS A 371 7.76 13.37 33.20
CA LYS A 371 6.79 13.97 32.28
C LYS A 371 6.98 13.34 30.88
N GLY A 372 5.95 12.72 30.36
CA GLY A 372 5.98 12.04 29.07
C GLY A 372 6.39 10.58 29.13
N THR A 373 6.39 9.96 30.34
CA THR A 373 6.53 8.50 30.48
C THR A 373 5.32 7.85 29.85
N GLU A 374 5.55 6.96 28.91
CA GLU A 374 4.54 6.01 28.41
C GLU A 374 4.32 4.93 29.48
N VAL A 375 3.07 4.62 29.76
CA VAL A 375 2.68 3.69 30.84
C VAL A 375 1.83 2.57 30.28
#